data_ad29d9cf7cc4b337b6a5bc0d83358aa2
#
_entry.id   ad29d9cf7cc4b337b6a5bc0d83358aa2
#
_cell.length_a   1.000
_cell.length_b   1.000
_cell.length_c   1.000
_cell.angle_alpha   90.00
_cell.angle_beta   90.00
_cell.angle_gamma   90.00
#
_symmetry.space_group_name_H-M   'P 1'
#
loop_
_entity.id
_entity.type
_entity.pdbx_description
1 polymer ?
#
loop_
_entity_poly.entity_id
_entity_poly.type
_entity_poly.pdbx_seq_one_letter_code
_entity_poly.pdbx_strand_id
1 'polypeptide(L)'
;MIYEKSISRERLDPISGTSLFDLARHNYPRFATGDQVSSYVIPIKEEFHEILFPELVNRCQLNLFDSTGFLRPGNTIRKVYLCRSPANISQPGSLLFFYKGKSEFEPSQSVTTVGVFEEMKLAHSTEELRQLAGGRSVYSETQLRQLAATASHPVKVINFLLAAHLEPPMSLTSLTSSSVFAARPPQSIKILMPAQQISVLERGTFGFVV
;
A
#
# COMPACT_ATOMS: atom_id res chain seq x y z
N MET A 1 -11.71 -18.34 6.78
CA MET A 1 -10.78 -18.95 7.75
C MET A 1 -9.53 -18.08 7.75
N ILE A 2 -9.34 -17.30 8.83
CA ILE A 2 -8.20 -16.37 8.94
C ILE A 2 -7.03 -17.21 9.44
N TYR A 3 -6.02 -17.39 8.62
CA TYR A 3 -4.77 -17.97 9.08
C TYR A 3 -3.95 -16.87 9.76
N GLU A 4 -3.90 -16.87 11.09
CA GLU A 4 -2.84 -16.20 11.84
C GLU A 4 -1.51 -16.89 11.51
N LYS A 5 -0.83 -16.39 10.50
CA LYS A 5 0.59 -16.67 10.35
C LYS A 5 1.32 -15.58 11.11
N SER A 6 1.83 -15.90 12.28
CA SER A 6 2.87 -15.07 12.89
C SER A 6 3.91 -14.84 11.80
N ILE A 7 4.28 -13.59 11.55
CA ILE A 7 5.44 -13.28 10.71
C ILE A 7 6.60 -13.93 11.43
N SER A 8 7.00 -15.10 10.95
CA SER A 8 8.21 -15.72 11.44
C SER A 8 9.30 -14.71 11.14
N ARG A 9 10.04 -14.30 12.18
CA ARG A 9 11.19 -13.41 12.08
C ARG A 9 12.37 -14.05 11.32
N GLU A 10 12.13 -15.13 10.60
CA GLU A 10 13.11 -15.73 9.70
C GLU A 10 13.45 -14.69 8.64
N ARG A 11 14.64 -14.14 8.76
CA ARG A 11 15.26 -13.32 7.72
C ARG A 11 15.16 -14.09 6.43
N LEU A 12 14.46 -13.51 5.45
CA LEU A 12 14.58 -13.95 4.07
C LEU A 12 15.96 -13.49 3.60
N ASP A 13 16.95 -14.38 3.65
CA ASP A 13 18.27 -14.04 3.14
C ASP A 13 18.19 -13.87 1.63
N PRO A 14 18.66 -12.75 1.08
CA PRO A 14 18.66 -12.54 -0.35
C PRO A 14 19.53 -13.63 -1.01
N ILE A 15 18.93 -14.43 -1.85
CA ILE A 15 19.65 -15.30 -2.78
C ILE A 15 20.46 -14.37 -3.68
N SER A 16 21.77 -14.58 -3.78
CA SER A 16 22.66 -13.74 -4.59
C SER A 16 22.10 -13.52 -5.98
N GLY A 17 21.89 -12.27 -6.37
CA GLY A 17 21.33 -11.87 -7.67
C GLY A 17 19.81 -11.75 -7.76
N THR A 18 19.05 -12.04 -6.69
CA THR A 18 17.58 -11.91 -6.68
C THR A 18 17.18 -10.55 -6.08
N SER A 19 16.27 -9.83 -6.73
CA SER A 19 15.76 -8.57 -6.17
C SER A 19 14.92 -8.83 -4.92
N LEU A 20 14.86 -7.85 -4.00
CA LEU A 20 14.01 -7.92 -2.80
C LEU A 20 12.53 -8.10 -3.15
N PHE A 21 12.09 -7.56 -4.29
CA PHE A 21 10.74 -7.74 -4.79
C PHE A 21 10.49 -9.19 -5.24
N ASP A 22 11.41 -9.78 -6.00
CA ASP A 22 11.29 -11.17 -6.43
C ASP A 22 11.32 -12.12 -5.24
N LEU A 23 12.14 -11.81 -4.23
CA LEU A 23 12.14 -12.55 -2.98
C LEU A 23 10.75 -12.54 -2.30
N ALA A 24 10.14 -11.36 -2.16
CA ALA A 24 8.80 -11.22 -1.60
C ALA A 24 7.73 -11.93 -2.46
N ARG A 25 7.84 -11.82 -3.80
CA ARG A 25 6.92 -12.48 -4.73
C ARG A 25 6.94 -14.01 -4.60
N HIS A 26 8.13 -14.61 -4.49
CA HIS A 26 8.28 -16.06 -4.36
C HIS A 26 7.88 -16.59 -2.97
N ASN A 27 8.05 -15.76 -1.94
CA ASN A 27 7.77 -16.13 -0.55
C ASN A 27 6.44 -15.54 -0.03
N TYR A 28 5.60 -15.05 -0.95
CA TYR A 28 4.33 -14.42 -0.58
C TYR A 28 3.54 -15.26 0.45
N PRO A 29 2.98 -14.65 1.48
CA PRO A 29 2.87 -13.23 1.77
C PRO A 29 4.04 -12.63 2.59
N ARG A 30 5.15 -13.33 2.74
CA ARG A 30 6.33 -12.86 3.46
C ARG A 30 7.05 -11.77 2.67
N PHE A 31 7.69 -10.85 3.37
CA PHE A 31 8.48 -9.77 2.77
C PHE A 31 9.75 -9.52 3.58
N ALA A 32 10.78 -9.00 2.90
CA ALA A 32 12.04 -8.65 3.55
C ALA A 32 11.88 -7.41 4.44
N THR A 33 12.64 -7.36 5.54
CA THR A 33 12.71 -6.25 6.49
C THR A 33 14.16 -5.97 6.88
N GLY A 34 14.42 -4.84 7.53
CA GLY A 34 15.74 -4.47 8.04
C GLY A 34 16.40 -3.33 7.25
N ASP A 35 17.64 -3.03 7.58
CA ASP A 35 18.35 -1.82 7.13
C ASP A 35 18.55 -1.73 5.62
N GLN A 36 18.52 -2.86 4.92
CA GLN A 36 18.65 -2.96 3.47
C GLN A 36 17.32 -2.67 2.73
N VAL A 37 16.21 -2.57 3.46
CA VAL A 37 14.88 -2.40 2.90
C VAL A 37 14.39 -0.99 3.19
N SER A 38 14.30 -0.17 2.16
CA SER A 38 13.69 1.16 2.27
C SER A 38 12.21 1.05 2.59
N SER A 39 11.68 2.00 3.36
CA SER A 39 10.27 2.03 3.73
C SER A 39 9.67 3.41 3.53
N TYR A 40 8.44 3.44 3.08
CA TYR A 40 7.72 4.68 2.77
C TYR A 40 6.33 4.66 3.38
N VAL A 41 5.89 5.82 3.87
CA VAL A 41 4.48 6.05 4.20
C VAL A 41 3.79 6.66 2.99
N ILE A 42 2.68 6.08 2.61
CA ILE A 42 1.84 6.50 1.48
C ILE A 42 0.53 7.04 2.02
N PRO A 43 0.34 8.37 2.13
CA PRO A 43 -0.95 8.92 2.53
C PRO A 43 -1.97 8.71 1.41
N ILE A 44 -3.12 8.18 1.77
CA ILE A 44 -4.20 7.89 0.84
C ILE A 44 -5.52 8.46 1.38
N LYS A 45 -6.30 9.10 0.50
CA LYS A 45 -7.64 9.57 0.85
C LYS A 45 -8.59 8.39 1.02
N GLU A 46 -9.61 8.56 1.88
CA GLU A 46 -10.61 7.54 2.18
C GLU A 46 -11.21 6.90 0.93
N GLU A 47 -11.70 7.73 0.00
CA GLU A 47 -12.34 7.28 -1.23
C GLU A 47 -11.48 6.31 -2.06
N PHE A 48 -10.16 6.55 -2.13
CA PHE A 48 -9.22 5.68 -2.84
C PHE A 48 -8.77 4.49 -1.98
N HIS A 49 -8.70 4.69 -0.67
CA HIS A 49 -8.35 3.62 0.26
C HIS A 49 -9.37 2.48 0.22
N GLU A 50 -10.65 2.81 0.25
CA GLU A 50 -11.74 1.82 0.24
C GLU A 50 -11.82 1.05 -1.06
N ILE A 51 -11.54 1.71 -2.19
CA ILE A 51 -11.50 1.04 -3.49
C ILE A 51 -10.23 0.17 -3.63
N LEU A 52 -9.10 0.64 -3.10
CA LEU A 52 -7.81 -0.08 -3.20
C LEU A 52 -7.74 -1.27 -2.25
N PHE A 53 -8.38 -1.17 -1.08
CA PHE A 53 -8.41 -2.20 -0.04
C PHE A 53 -9.84 -2.55 0.38
N PRO A 54 -10.67 -3.07 -0.54
CA PRO A 54 -12.08 -3.39 -0.27
C PRO A 54 -12.25 -4.45 0.82
N GLU A 55 -11.24 -5.28 1.02
CA GLU A 55 -11.20 -6.31 2.07
C GLU A 55 -11.24 -5.73 3.49
N LEU A 56 -10.83 -4.46 3.67
CA LEU A 56 -10.94 -3.77 4.96
C LEU A 56 -12.34 -3.20 5.23
N VAL A 57 -13.07 -2.85 4.18
CA VAL A 57 -14.44 -2.31 4.26
C VAL A 57 -15.44 -3.41 4.56
N ASN A 58 -15.31 -4.55 3.91
CA ASN A 58 -16.27 -5.67 3.99
C ASN A 58 -16.31 -6.38 5.35
N ARG A 59 -15.39 -6.11 6.26
CA ARG A 59 -15.41 -6.69 7.61
C ARG A 59 -16.55 -6.17 8.49
N CYS A 60 -17.08 -4.97 8.18
CA CYS A 60 -18.21 -4.38 8.92
C CYS A 60 -19.57 -4.57 8.24
N GLN A 61 -19.59 -4.91 6.96
CA GLN A 61 -20.82 -5.08 6.17
C GLN A 61 -20.66 -6.27 5.22
N LEU A 62 -21.04 -7.47 5.68
CA LEU A 62 -21.42 -8.55 4.81
C LEU A 62 -22.74 -8.14 4.11
N ASN A 63 -22.64 -7.38 3.05
CA ASN A 63 -23.76 -7.16 2.15
C ASN A 63 -24.01 -8.46 1.39
N LEU A 64 -24.96 -9.25 1.92
CA LEU A 64 -25.48 -10.51 1.34
C LEU A 64 -26.07 -10.35 -0.07
N PHE A 65 -26.06 -9.16 -0.67
CA PHE A 65 -26.78 -8.85 -1.91
C PHE A 65 -25.91 -8.39 -3.07
N ASP A 66 -24.60 -8.51 -3.02
CA ASP A 66 -23.78 -8.21 -4.20
C ASP A 66 -23.67 -9.47 -5.09
N SER A 67 -24.81 -9.84 -5.70
CA SER A 67 -24.96 -10.99 -6.60
C SER A 67 -24.39 -10.77 -8.01
N THR A 68 -23.68 -9.68 -8.24
CA THR A 68 -22.92 -9.46 -9.48
C THR A 68 -21.53 -10.02 -9.32
N GLY A 69 -21.32 -11.27 -9.76
CA GLY A 69 -20.04 -11.99 -9.73
C GLY A 69 -18.96 -11.40 -10.61
N PHE A 70 -18.88 -10.10 -10.73
CA PHE A 70 -17.76 -9.40 -11.36
C PHE A 70 -16.61 -9.28 -10.36
N LEU A 71 -15.48 -9.88 -10.71
CA LEU A 71 -14.20 -9.65 -10.03
C LEU A 71 -13.94 -8.14 -9.97
N ARG A 72 -14.15 -7.54 -8.78
CA ARG A 72 -13.79 -6.14 -8.59
C ARG A 72 -12.28 -6.03 -8.75
N PRO A 73 -11.75 -5.06 -9.52
CA PRO A 73 -10.31 -4.87 -9.71
C PRO A 73 -9.52 -4.77 -8.40
N GLY A 74 -10.17 -4.39 -7.31
CA GLY A 74 -9.59 -4.32 -5.97
C GLY A 74 -9.22 -5.65 -5.31
N ASN A 75 -9.72 -6.80 -5.80
CA ASN A 75 -9.50 -8.11 -5.17
C ASN A 75 -8.18 -8.79 -5.60
N THR A 76 -7.32 -8.11 -6.33
CA THR A 76 -6.02 -8.67 -6.72
C THR A 76 -4.95 -8.30 -5.70
N ILE A 77 -3.99 -9.22 -5.47
CA ILE A 77 -2.83 -8.96 -4.62
C ILE A 77 -1.83 -7.98 -5.26
N ARG A 78 -1.78 -7.90 -6.57
CA ARG A 78 -1.03 -6.88 -7.31
C ARG A 78 -1.94 -5.67 -7.52
N LYS A 79 -1.55 -4.54 -6.97
CA LYS A 79 -2.34 -3.30 -6.95
C LYS A 79 -1.57 -2.14 -7.58
N VAL A 80 -2.31 -1.12 -7.98
CA VAL A 80 -1.78 0.10 -8.59
C VAL A 80 -2.27 1.30 -7.81
N TYR A 81 -1.34 2.16 -7.37
CA TYR A 81 -1.63 3.44 -6.73
C TYR A 81 -1.17 4.60 -7.62
N LEU A 82 -2.03 5.59 -7.79
CA LEU A 82 -1.79 6.76 -8.63
C LEU A 82 -1.59 8.01 -7.76
N CYS A 83 -0.52 8.77 -8.00
CA CYS A 83 -0.27 9.99 -7.26
C CYS A 83 0.59 11.00 -8.02
N ARG A 84 0.68 12.22 -7.46
CA ARG A 84 1.59 13.29 -7.90
C ARG A 84 2.59 13.71 -6.84
N SER A 85 2.88 12.81 -5.89
CA SER A 85 3.89 13.08 -4.88
C SER A 85 5.25 13.39 -5.53
N PRO A 86 6.01 14.37 -5.04
CA PRO A 86 7.37 14.63 -5.54
C PRO A 86 8.35 13.50 -5.17
N ALA A 87 8.05 12.71 -4.14
CA ALA A 87 8.94 11.64 -3.69
C ALA A 87 9.14 10.55 -4.75
N ASN A 88 10.35 10.04 -4.87
CA ASN A 88 10.70 8.92 -5.71
C ASN A 88 10.90 7.66 -4.88
N ILE A 89 10.33 6.55 -5.35
CA ILE A 89 10.56 5.21 -4.82
C ILE A 89 11.30 4.46 -5.93
N SER A 90 12.53 4.05 -5.66
CA SER A 90 13.40 3.50 -6.71
C SER A 90 13.83 2.05 -6.48
N GLN A 91 13.77 1.57 -5.24
CA GLN A 91 14.23 0.24 -4.88
C GLN A 91 13.07 -0.77 -4.87
N PRO A 92 12.97 -1.69 -5.85
CA PRO A 92 12.01 -2.79 -5.79
C PRO A 92 12.18 -3.62 -4.51
N GLY A 93 11.06 -3.98 -3.87
CA GLY A 93 11.07 -4.64 -2.57
C GLY A 93 10.97 -3.69 -1.38
N SER A 94 10.99 -2.37 -1.58
CA SER A 94 10.70 -1.39 -0.52
C SER A 94 9.31 -1.60 0.06
N LEU A 95 9.15 -1.31 1.35
CA LEU A 95 7.85 -1.42 2.03
C LEU A 95 7.05 -0.12 1.88
N LEU A 96 5.78 -0.27 1.56
CA LEU A 96 4.81 0.82 1.43
C LEU A 96 3.77 0.69 2.54
N PHE A 97 3.80 1.59 3.53
CA PHE A 97 2.83 1.67 4.61
C PHE A 97 1.72 2.65 4.22
N PHE A 98 0.54 2.14 3.90
CA PHE A 98 -0.60 2.96 3.50
C PHE A 98 -1.28 3.58 4.71
N TYR A 99 -1.23 4.90 4.77
CA TYR A 99 -1.84 5.71 5.82
C TYR A 99 -3.17 6.28 5.34
N LYS A 100 -4.29 5.77 5.85
CA LYS A 100 -5.63 6.33 5.60
C LYS A 100 -5.72 7.69 6.29
N GLY A 101 -6.07 8.72 5.53
CA GLY A 101 -6.29 10.07 6.03
C GLY A 101 -7.45 10.16 7.00
N LYS A 102 -7.82 11.37 7.40
CA LYS A 102 -9.01 11.61 8.22
C LYS A 102 -10.25 11.14 7.45
N SER A 103 -11.06 10.34 8.09
CA SER A 103 -12.31 9.81 7.57
C SER A 103 -13.41 9.86 8.61
N GLU A 104 -14.67 9.78 8.14
CA GLU A 104 -15.85 9.72 8.99
C GLU A 104 -15.99 8.36 9.66
N PHE A 105 -15.55 7.30 8.97
CA PHE A 105 -15.63 5.93 9.44
C PHE A 105 -14.25 5.37 9.82
N GLU A 106 -14.20 4.60 10.90
CA GLU A 106 -12.99 3.89 11.31
C GLU A 106 -12.62 2.75 10.33
N PRO A 107 -11.32 2.47 10.15
CA PRO A 107 -10.18 3.16 10.76
C PRO A 107 -9.94 4.54 10.14
N SER A 108 -9.68 5.53 10.97
CA SER A 108 -9.38 6.91 10.59
C SER A 108 -7.97 7.29 11.05
N GLN A 109 -7.26 8.10 10.28
CA GLN A 109 -5.90 8.56 10.60
C GLN A 109 -4.98 7.43 11.09
N SER A 110 -4.85 6.39 10.30
CA SER A 110 -4.13 5.18 10.71
C SER A 110 -3.36 4.52 9.56
N VAL A 111 -2.27 3.84 9.88
CA VAL A 111 -1.64 2.88 8.96
C VAL A 111 -2.45 1.60 8.99
N THR A 112 -2.93 1.19 7.82
CA THR A 112 -3.86 0.06 7.67
C THR A 112 -3.26 -1.12 6.93
N THR A 113 -2.30 -0.86 6.04
CA THR A 113 -1.86 -1.84 5.05
C THR A 113 -0.38 -1.71 4.75
N VAL A 114 0.27 -2.83 4.48
CA VAL A 114 1.64 -2.92 3.98
C VAL A 114 1.63 -3.51 2.58
N GLY A 115 2.30 -2.83 1.65
CA GLY A 115 2.60 -3.33 0.33
C GLY A 115 4.10 -3.45 0.10
N VAL A 116 4.48 -4.27 -0.88
CA VAL A 116 5.86 -4.39 -1.36
C VAL A 116 5.95 -3.73 -2.73
N PHE A 117 6.78 -2.71 -2.84
CA PHE A 117 6.96 -1.93 -4.06
C PHE A 117 7.56 -2.79 -5.18
N GLU A 118 6.94 -2.74 -6.36
CA GLU A 118 7.42 -3.41 -7.56
C GLU A 118 8.17 -2.44 -8.45
N GLU A 119 7.47 -1.44 -8.97
CA GLU A 119 8.02 -0.44 -9.89
C GLU A 119 7.19 0.85 -9.85
N MET A 120 7.78 1.93 -10.34
CA MET A 120 7.11 3.21 -10.54
C MET A 120 7.35 3.70 -11.97
N LYS A 121 6.28 4.06 -12.65
CA LYS A 121 6.30 4.66 -13.99
C LYS A 121 5.66 6.04 -13.95
N LEU A 122 6.07 6.91 -14.89
CA LEU A 122 5.46 8.21 -15.09
C LEU A 122 4.54 8.15 -16.30
N ALA A 123 3.30 8.60 -16.14
CA ALA A 123 2.36 8.78 -17.23
C ALA A 123 2.31 10.28 -17.59
N HIS A 124 2.59 10.60 -18.84
CA HIS A 124 2.62 11.97 -19.37
C HIS A 124 1.36 12.33 -20.15
N SER A 125 0.41 11.40 -20.25
CA SER A 125 -0.90 11.59 -20.86
C SER A 125 -1.94 10.71 -20.19
N THR A 126 -3.22 11.02 -20.36
CA THR A 126 -4.32 10.19 -19.86
C THR A 126 -4.34 8.82 -20.53
N GLU A 127 -3.96 8.74 -21.80
CA GLU A 127 -3.87 7.47 -22.52
C GLU A 127 -2.75 6.58 -21.98
N GLU A 128 -1.56 7.16 -21.78
CA GLU A 128 -0.44 6.45 -21.17
C GLU A 128 -0.79 6.01 -19.72
N LEU A 129 -1.48 6.87 -18.95
CA LEU A 129 -1.96 6.55 -17.62
C LEU A 129 -2.89 5.33 -17.64
N ARG A 130 -3.81 5.28 -18.61
CA ARG A 130 -4.73 4.16 -18.80
C ARG A 130 -3.98 2.86 -19.13
N GLN A 131 -3.00 2.93 -20.01
CA GLN A 131 -2.19 1.78 -20.41
C GLN A 131 -1.34 1.26 -19.23
N LEU A 132 -0.67 2.14 -18.51
CA LEU A 132 0.20 1.79 -17.37
C LEU A 132 -0.60 1.29 -16.16
N ALA A 133 -1.76 1.87 -15.89
CA ALA A 133 -2.65 1.43 -14.82
C ALA A 133 -3.33 0.08 -15.16
N GLY A 134 -3.65 -0.13 -16.44
CA GLY A 134 -4.17 -1.40 -16.97
C GLY A 134 -5.45 -1.87 -16.27
N GLY A 135 -5.78 -3.17 -16.46
CA GLY A 135 -6.94 -3.80 -15.82
C GLY A 135 -6.82 -3.98 -14.30
N ARG A 136 -5.70 -3.60 -13.69
CA ARG A 136 -5.48 -3.60 -12.24
C ARG A 136 -5.84 -2.26 -11.58
N SER A 137 -6.16 -1.26 -12.39
CA SER A 137 -6.58 0.05 -11.89
C SER A 137 -7.95 -0.05 -11.22
N VAL A 138 -8.01 0.40 -9.99
CA VAL A 138 -9.26 0.58 -9.24
C VAL A 138 -9.95 1.90 -9.57
N TYR A 139 -9.27 2.75 -10.36
CA TYR A 139 -9.76 4.08 -10.73
C TYR A 139 -10.69 3.97 -11.93
N SER A 140 -11.85 4.65 -11.83
CA SER A 140 -12.78 4.77 -12.94
C SER A 140 -12.19 5.65 -14.06
N GLU A 141 -12.71 5.52 -15.27
CA GLU A 141 -12.32 6.35 -16.40
C GLU A 141 -12.44 7.85 -16.10
N THR A 142 -13.47 8.25 -15.36
CA THR A 142 -13.67 9.64 -14.92
C THR A 142 -12.56 10.09 -13.98
N GLN A 143 -12.16 9.26 -13.04
CA GLN A 143 -11.06 9.56 -12.10
C GLN A 143 -9.72 9.64 -12.84
N LEU A 144 -9.45 8.76 -13.80
CA LEU A 144 -8.22 8.83 -14.63
C LEU A 144 -8.17 10.14 -15.43
N ARG A 145 -9.29 10.59 -15.99
CA ARG A 145 -9.38 11.89 -16.68
C ARG A 145 -9.18 13.08 -15.74
N GLN A 146 -9.74 13.00 -14.52
CA GLN A 146 -9.57 14.05 -13.51
C GLN A 146 -8.13 14.18 -13.04
N LEU A 147 -7.36 13.09 -13.05
CA LEU A 147 -5.92 13.15 -12.81
C LEU A 147 -5.18 13.95 -13.87
N ALA A 148 -5.75 14.15 -15.09
CA ALA A 148 -5.25 15.03 -16.13
C ALA A 148 -3.72 14.95 -16.31
N ALA A 149 -3.19 13.74 -16.55
CA ALA A 149 -1.77 13.52 -16.78
C ALA A 149 -1.31 14.31 -18.02
N THR A 150 -0.24 15.07 -17.88
CA THR A 150 0.37 15.87 -18.95
C THR A 150 1.89 15.75 -18.90
N ALA A 151 2.58 16.15 -19.96
CA ALA A 151 4.05 16.15 -20.02
C ALA A 151 4.68 17.02 -18.91
N SER A 152 4.04 18.16 -18.57
CA SER A 152 4.51 19.08 -17.52
C SER A 152 4.09 18.64 -16.10
N HIS A 153 3.01 17.86 -15.99
CA HIS A 153 2.47 17.38 -14.71
C HIS A 153 2.17 15.87 -14.80
N PRO A 154 3.20 15.02 -14.86
CA PRO A 154 3.02 13.60 -14.99
C PRO A 154 2.40 13.00 -13.73
N VAL A 155 1.69 11.88 -13.90
CA VAL A 155 1.13 11.08 -12.82
C VAL A 155 2.04 9.88 -12.59
N LYS A 156 2.38 9.61 -11.34
CA LYS A 156 3.12 8.42 -10.94
C LYS A 156 2.17 7.23 -10.83
N VAL A 157 2.54 6.16 -11.49
CA VAL A 157 1.89 4.85 -11.45
C VAL A 157 2.78 3.94 -10.62
N ILE A 158 2.36 3.63 -9.39
CA ILE A 158 3.10 2.82 -8.43
C ILE A 158 2.48 1.43 -8.39
N ASN A 159 3.20 0.45 -8.89
CA ASN A 159 2.84 -0.96 -8.81
C ASN A 159 3.39 -1.59 -7.53
N PHE A 160 2.59 -2.40 -6.85
CA PHE A 160 3.00 -3.07 -5.62
C PHE A 160 2.22 -4.37 -5.38
N LEU A 161 2.80 -5.26 -4.56
CA LEU A 161 2.11 -6.41 -3.97
C LEU A 161 1.49 -6.00 -2.64
N LEU A 162 0.20 -6.29 -2.45
CA LEU A 162 -0.43 -6.24 -1.13
C LEU A 162 0.16 -7.36 -0.28
N ALA A 163 0.88 -7.03 0.79
CA ALA A 163 1.51 -8.03 1.65
C ALA A 163 0.62 -8.38 2.85
N ALA A 164 0.13 -7.38 3.57
CA ALA A 164 -0.67 -7.61 4.77
C ALA A 164 -1.50 -6.37 5.15
N HIS A 165 -2.53 -6.59 5.96
CA HIS A 165 -3.22 -5.53 6.69
C HIS A 165 -2.78 -5.51 8.15
N LEU A 166 -2.80 -4.34 8.79
CA LEU A 166 -2.56 -4.21 10.23
C LEU A 166 -3.87 -4.44 10.99
N GLU A 167 -3.84 -5.30 11.99
CA GLU A 167 -4.99 -5.67 12.81
C GLU A 167 -4.65 -5.67 14.31
N PRO A 168 -5.06 -4.63 15.04
CA PRO A 168 -5.80 -3.46 14.56
C PRO A 168 -4.92 -2.49 13.75
N PRO A 169 -5.53 -1.60 12.94
CA PRO A 169 -4.84 -0.51 12.28
C PRO A 169 -4.08 0.36 13.29
N MET A 170 -2.88 0.81 12.93
CA MET A 170 -2.04 1.62 13.83
C MET A 170 -2.42 3.10 13.74
N SER A 171 -3.06 3.62 14.78
CA SER A 171 -3.56 5.00 14.82
C SER A 171 -2.44 6.05 14.79
N LEU A 172 -2.78 7.28 14.37
CA LEU A 172 -1.87 8.42 14.40
C LEU A 172 -1.30 8.66 15.81
N THR A 173 -2.11 8.50 16.86
CA THR A 173 -1.68 8.63 18.25
C THR A 173 -0.58 7.61 18.58
N SER A 174 -0.78 6.34 18.21
CA SER A 174 0.21 5.28 18.41
C SER A 174 1.50 5.54 17.60
N LEU A 175 1.37 6.01 16.36
CA LEU A 175 2.51 6.36 15.50
C LEU A 175 3.31 7.56 16.01
N THR A 176 2.62 8.54 16.62
CA THR A 176 3.26 9.71 17.21
C THR A 176 3.95 9.36 18.54
N SER A 177 3.30 8.59 19.41
CA SER A 177 3.89 8.16 20.69
C SER A 177 5.12 7.25 20.49
N SER A 178 5.19 6.52 19.37
CA SER A 178 6.35 5.70 18.99
C SER A 178 7.38 6.44 18.12
N SER A 179 7.27 7.75 17.97
CA SER A 179 8.17 8.60 17.18
C SER A 179 8.28 8.20 15.69
N VAL A 180 7.31 7.46 15.17
CA VAL A 180 7.22 7.15 13.75
C VAL A 180 6.81 8.38 12.95
N PHE A 181 5.84 9.15 13.48
CA PHE A 181 5.42 10.42 12.91
C PHE A 181 5.67 11.58 13.88
N ALA A 182 5.83 12.78 13.32
CA ALA A 182 5.61 13.99 14.06
C ALA A 182 4.11 14.13 14.41
N ALA A 183 3.75 15.13 15.24
CA ALA A 183 2.36 15.35 15.67
C ALA A 183 1.35 15.65 14.54
N ARG A 184 1.81 15.74 13.29
CA ARG A 184 0.98 15.97 12.11
C ARG A 184 0.97 14.75 11.20
N PRO A 185 -0.21 14.40 10.62
CA PRO A 185 -0.31 13.33 9.66
C PRO A 185 0.51 13.61 8.39
N PRO A 186 1.05 12.59 7.72
CA PRO A 186 1.80 12.76 6.48
C PRO A 186 0.85 13.27 5.37
N GLN A 187 1.29 14.32 4.66
CA GLN A 187 0.54 14.91 3.54
C GLN A 187 1.07 14.45 2.16
N SER A 188 2.26 13.86 2.13
CA SER A 188 2.90 13.32 0.93
C SER A 188 3.67 12.06 1.28
N ILE A 189 4.10 11.33 0.26
CA ILE A 189 4.95 10.15 0.46
C ILE A 189 6.21 10.57 1.22
N LYS A 190 6.49 9.86 2.32
CA LYS A 190 7.66 10.07 3.17
C LYS A 190 8.44 8.79 3.34
N ILE A 191 9.77 8.90 3.28
CA ILE A 191 10.65 7.81 3.70
C ILE A 191 10.61 7.65 5.22
N LEU A 192 10.61 6.42 5.69
CA LEU A 192 10.80 6.07 7.10
C LEU A 192 12.26 5.75 7.35
N MET A 193 12.77 6.23 8.47
CA MET A 193 14.08 5.81 8.97
C MET A 193 14.01 4.35 9.45
N PRO A 194 15.13 3.60 9.45
CA PRO A 194 15.14 2.20 9.89
C PRO A 194 14.51 1.97 11.27
N ALA A 195 14.77 2.82 12.24
CA ALA A 195 14.16 2.74 13.57
C ALA A 195 12.64 2.91 13.56
N GLN A 196 12.13 3.77 12.66
CA GLN A 196 10.68 3.97 12.49
C GLN A 196 10.03 2.75 11.81
N GLN A 197 10.68 2.18 10.79
CA GLN A 197 10.25 0.92 10.16
C GLN A 197 10.14 -0.19 11.22
N ILE A 198 11.20 -0.40 12.01
CA ILE A 198 11.23 -1.40 13.08
C ILE A 198 10.07 -1.17 14.05
N SER A 199 9.85 0.09 14.47
CA SER A 199 8.77 0.43 15.40
C SER A 199 7.38 0.08 14.86
N VAL A 200 7.12 0.29 13.57
CA VAL A 200 5.84 -0.11 12.94
C VAL A 200 5.72 -1.63 12.86
N LEU A 201 6.79 -2.32 12.48
CA LEU A 201 6.78 -3.77 12.29
C LEU A 201 6.66 -4.55 13.61
N GLU A 202 7.30 -4.06 14.68
CA GLU A 202 7.24 -4.72 16.00
C GLU A 202 5.94 -4.50 16.74
N ARG A 203 5.30 -3.35 16.54
CA ARG A 203 4.04 -2.99 17.21
C ARG A 203 2.80 -3.40 16.42
N GLY A 204 2.95 -3.60 15.12
CA GLY A 204 1.88 -4.02 14.23
C GLY A 204 1.62 -5.52 14.34
N THR A 205 0.36 -5.90 14.43
CA THR A 205 -0.09 -7.27 14.16
C THR A 205 -0.56 -7.31 12.71
N PHE A 206 -0.14 -8.32 11.96
CA PHE A 206 -0.41 -8.39 10.52
C PHE A 206 -1.34 -9.55 10.22
N GLY A 207 -2.48 -9.24 9.63
CA GLY A 207 -3.44 -10.20 9.08
C GLY A 207 -3.28 -10.34 7.57
N PHE A 208 -3.20 -11.57 7.08
CA PHE A 208 -3.19 -11.84 5.63
C PHE A 208 -4.59 -12.16 5.15
N VAL A 209 -4.95 -11.59 4.01
CA VAL A 209 -6.17 -11.98 3.29
C VAL A 209 -5.77 -13.06 2.30
N VAL A 210 -6.34 -14.24 2.46
CA VAL A 210 -6.19 -15.37 1.54
C VAL A 210 -7.38 -15.40 0.61
#